data_c8a1bfe27738350f26699d09c3cd1681
#
_entry.id   c8a1bfe27738350f26699d09c3cd1681
#
_cell.length_a   1.000
_cell.length_b   1.000
_cell.length_c   1.000
_cell.angle_alpha   90.00
_cell.angle_beta   90.00
_cell.angle_gamma   90.00
#
_symmetry.space_group_name_H-M   'P 1'
#
loop_
_entity.id
_entity.type
_entity.pdbx_description
1 polymer ?
#
loop_
_entity_poly.entity_id
_entity_poly.type
_entity_poly.pdbx_seq_one_letter_code
_entity_poly.pdbx_strand_id
1 'polypeptide(L)'
;MAAGWERDLERWLEPFLDRLSRQAQRRWAPVYMKGLLLPGERKSVEPMAGRVAPGDVQQLHHFVSTSPWATAPLEAELVRQAERLVGGPTAVLVIDDTALVKQGKHSVGVQRQYCGQLGKRANCQALVSLTLARDEVPVCVGLRLFLPAAWAADPERCRAAGVPDGIRHRPKWRIALDEIDRLRTAGATFGCVLADAEYGKATAFRQGLSERKLRWAVGVMPAQQVYPIAVTLTAAAPGPRRGRPAKHPVPSQPAVSAATLFEQLPPRAFRRMAWRRGTKGPLTAAFAAVRVRVADGPPMARNRRLPGTTAWLVCERRASGERKYYLTNHPAKTSRRRLVRAIKQRWVCEQMHQQMKEELGLDHFEGRSWRGLHHHALMCMLAFAFLQHRRLGEKNARRATRDRATARAVPTGSSPPSARSSHACYPALPQLRQPHRTFSTTLNVAE
;
A
#
# COMPACT_ATOMS: atom_id res chain seq x y z
N MET A 1 -24.33 9.21 -9.69
CA MET A 1 -23.24 10.15 -10.03
C MET A 1 -23.85 11.46 -10.49
N ALA A 2 -23.24 12.61 -10.14
CA ALA A 2 -23.75 13.92 -10.57
C ALA A 2 -23.72 14.07 -12.10
N ALA A 3 -24.61 14.87 -12.66
CA ALA A 3 -24.62 15.17 -14.11
C ALA A 3 -23.23 15.65 -14.59
N GLY A 4 -22.80 15.22 -15.77
CA GLY A 4 -21.52 15.64 -16.37
C GLY A 4 -20.31 14.75 -16.08
N TRP A 5 -20.40 13.69 -15.23
CA TRP A 5 -19.27 12.82 -14.91
C TRP A 5 -18.71 12.10 -16.15
N GLU A 6 -19.50 11.83 -17.16
CA GLU A 6 -19.04 11.16 -18.38
C GLU A 6 -18.09 12.05 -19.19
N ARG A 7 -18.42 13.34 -19.33
CA ARG A 7 -17.51 14.32 -19.95
C ARG A 7 -16.21 14.50 -19.15
N ASP A 8 -16.31 14.45 -17.82
CA ASP A 8 -15.11 14.48 -16.96
C ASP A 8 -14.26 13.22 -17.16
N LEU A 9 -14.90 12.05 -17.32
CA LEU A 9 -14.22 10.80 -17.60
C LEU A 9 -13.53 10.81 -18.97
N GLU A 10 -14.20 11.28 -20.00
CA GLU A 10 -13.64 11.42 -21.35
C GLU A 10 -12.38 12.29 -21.32
N ARG A 11 -12.46 13.47 -20.72
CA ARG A 11 -11.30 14.36 -20.56
C ARG A 11 -10.18 13.76 -19.72
N TRP A 12 -10.53 13.03 -18.65
CA TRP A 12 -9.55 12.33 -17.83
C TRP A 12 -8.82 11.24 -18.60
N LEU A 13 -9.51 10.56 -19.53
CA LEU A 13 -8.96 9.44 -20.29
C LEU A 13 -8.12 9.87 -21.49
N GLU A 14 -8.29 11.06 -22.04
CA GLU A 14 -7.54 11.52 -23.23
C GLU A 14 -6.04 11.18 -23.20
N PRO A 15 -5.24 11.53 -22.15
CA PRO A 15 -3.81 11.26 -22.13
C PRO A 15 -3.49 9.76 -22.06
N PHE A 16 -4.42 8.91 -21.61
CA PHE A 16 -4.27 7.46 -21.61
C PHE A 16 -4.63 6.86 -22.97
N LEU A 17 -5.66 7.37 -23.64
CA LEU A 17 -6.09 6.91 -24.95
C LEU A 17 -5.00 7.17 -26.00
N ASP A 18 -4.26 8.27 -25.89
CA ASP A 18 -3.11 8.60 -26.74
C ASP A 18 -1.98 7.56 -26.63
N ARG A 19 -1.92 6.80 -25.56
CA ARG A 19 -0.94 5.70 -25.35
C ARG A 19 -1.39 4.38 -25.95
N LEU A 20 -2.61 4.27 -26.42
CA LEU A 20 -3.13 3.08 -27.10
C LEU A 20 -2.92 3.21 -28.61
N SER A 21 -2.32 2.19 -29.23
CA SER A 21 -1.91 2.27 -30.64
C SER A 21 -3.04 2.02 -31.62
N ARG A 22 -4.05 1.21 -31.25
CA ARG A 22 -5.13 0.80 -32.16
C ARG A 22 -6.45 1.51 -31.85
N GLN A 23 -7.18 1.88 -32.89
CA GLN A 23 -8.49 2.54 -32.75
C GLN A 23 -9.49 1.69 -31.92
N ALA A 24 -9.52 0.38 -32.11
CA ALA A 24 -10.37 -0.50 -31.31
C ALA A 24 -10.05 -0.44 -29.81
N GLN A 25 -8.77 -0.31 -29.44
CA GLN A 25 -8.37 -0.17 -28.02
C GLN A 25 -8.85 1.17 -27.45
N ARG A 26 -8.70 2.26 -28.21
CA ARG A 26 -9.17 3.59 -27.83
C ARG A 26 -10.70 3.63 -27.67
N ARG A 27 -11.42 2.87 -28.51
CA ARG A 27 -12.89 2.75 -28.41
C ARG A 27 -13.32 1.98 -27.15
N TRP A 28 -12.66 0.85 -26.84
CA TRP A 28 -13.12 -0.05 -25.77
C TRP A 28 -12.64 0.32 -24.38
N ALA A 29 -11.55 1.07 -24.23
CA ALA A 29 -11.05 1.50 -22.94
C ALA A 29 -12.06 2.38 -22.16
N PRO A 30 -12.69 3.41 -22.74
CA PRO A 30 -13.73 4.20 -22.07
C PRO A 30 -14.96 3.35 -21.71
N VAL A 31 -15.37 2.41 -22.57
CA VAL A 31 -16.51 1.52 -22.33
C VAL A 31 -16.24 0.62 -21.13
N TYR A 32 -15.04 0.03 -21.07
CA TYR A 32 -14.62 -0.78 -19.93
C TYR A 32 -14.58 0.04 -18.63
N MET A 33 -14.05 1.26 -18.68
CA MET A 33 -14.03 2.19 -17.56
C MET A 33 -15.44 2.54 -17.07
N LYS A 34 -16.38 2.83 -17.98
CA LYS A 34 -17.79 3.05 -17.63
C LYS A 34 -18.39 1.84 -16.94
N GLY A 35 -18.10 0.62 -17.41
CA GLY A 35 -18.53 -0.63 -16.78
C GLY A 35 -18.04 -0.79 -15.34
N LEU A 36 -16.78 -0.40 -15.06
CA LEU A 36 -16.22 -0.40 -13.71
C LEU A 36 -16.85 0.65 -12.80
N LEU A 37 -17.13 1.84 -13.33
CA LEU A 37 -17.60 3.00 -12.56
C LEU A 37 -19.11 2.97 -12.29
N LEU A 38 -19.91 2.43 -13.21
CA LEU A 38 -21.37 2.33 -13.05
C LEU A 38 -21.74 1.34 -11.94
N PRO A 39 -22.88 1.57 -11.25
CA PRO A 39 -23.39 0.64 -10.24
C PRO A 39 -23.63 -0.78 -10.82
N GLY A 40 -23.48 -1.79 -10.00
CA GLY A 40 -23.75 -3.18 -10.36
C GLY A 40 -23.06 -4.12 -9.38
N GLU A 41 -23.73 -5.19 -8.98
CA GLU A 41 -23.22 -6.15 -7.99
C GLU A 41 -21.98 -6.90 -8.48
N ARG A 42 -21.91 -7.16 -9.79
CA ARG A 42 -20.79 -7.87 -10.40
C ARG A 42 -20.15 -7.06 -11.53
N LYS A 43 -18.82 -7.01 -11.52
CA LYS A 43 -17.98 -6.27 -12.47
C LYS A 43 -17.14 -7.22 -13.33
N SER A 44 -17.56 -8.49 -13.53
CA SER A 44 -16.99 -9.33 -14.56
C SER A 44 -17.52 -8.91 -15.94
N VAL A 45 -16.87 -9.38 -17.02
CA VAL A 45 -17.09 -8.83 -18.38
C VAL A 45 -18.55 -8.91 -18.83
N GLU A 46 -19.21 -10.06 -18.65
CA GLU A 46 -20.60 -10.26 -19.11
C GLU A 46 -21.59 -9.31 -18.44
N PRO A 47 -21.67 -9.23 -17.09
CA PRO A 47 -22.57 -8.29 -16.43
C PRO A 47 -22.23 -6.81 -16.73
N MET A 48 -20.94 -6.49 -16.96
CA MET A 48 -20.56 -5.14 -17.39
C MET A 48 -21.06 -4.85 -18.80
N ALA A 49 -20.80 -5.75 -19.75
CA ALA A 49 -21.21 -5.56 -21.15
C ALA A 49 -22.73 -5.40 -21.27
N GLY A 50 -23.52 -6.18 -20.52
CA GLY A 50 -24.99 -6.02 -20.49
C GLY A 50 -25.45 -4.62 -20.09
N ARG A 51 -24.63 -3.85 -19.35
CA ARG A 51 -24.95 -2.49 -18.91
C ARG A 51 -24.41 -1.39 -19.84
N VAL A 52 -23.22 -1.60 -20.42
CA VAL A 52 -22.50 -0.51 -21.13
C VAL A 52 -22.33 -0.76 -22.62
N ALA A 53 -22.48 -1.99 -23.09
CA ALA A 53 -22.33 -2.40 -24.49
C ALA A 53 -23.17 -3.68 -24.77
N PRO A 54 -24.51 -3.63 -24.70
CA PRO A 54 -25.34 -4.75 -25.01
C PRO A 54 -25.05 -5.31 -26.42
N GLY A 55 -24.85 -6.63 -26.53
CA GLY A 55 -24.46 -7.27 -27.79
C GLY A 55 -22.97 -7.35 -28.08
N ASP A 56 -22.11 -6.59 -27.39
CA ASP A 56 -20.68 -6.50 -27.65
C ASP A 56 -19.80 -7.19 -26.57
N VAL A 57 -20.32 -8.22 -25.90
CA VAL A 57 -19.61 -8.97 -24.84
C VAL A 57 -18.23 -9.45 -25.30
N GLN A 58 -18.15 -10.00 -26.52
CA GLN A 58 -16.91 -10.57 -27.07
C GLN A 58 -15.84 -9.50 -27.29
N GLN A 59 -16.22 -8.33 -27.76
CA GLN A 59 -15.31 -7.20 -27.98
C GLN A 59 -14.75 -6.67 -26.66
N LEU A 60 -15.61 -6.55 -25.64
CA LEU A 60 -15.18 -6.12 -24.32
C LEU A 60 -14.26 -7.16 -23.66
N HIS A 61 -14.59 -8.46 -23.84
CA HIS A 61 -13.74 -9.56 -23.40
C HIS A 61 -12.40 -9.56 -24.13
N HIS A 62 -12.39 -9.40 -25.46
CA HIS A 62 -11.19 -9.29 -26.26
C HIS A 62 -10.31 -8.14 -25.77
N PHE A 63 -10.88 -6.95 -25.50
CA PHE A 63 -10.11 -5.80 -25.03
C PHE A 63 -9.30 -6.09 -23.78
N VAL A 64 -9.89 -6.74 -22.77
CA VAL A 64 -9.22 -6.97 -21.49
C VAL A 64 -8.35 -8.22 -21.49
N SER A 65 -8.73 -9.29 -22.20
CA SER A 65 -8.08 -10.61 -22.04
C SER A 65 -7.01 -10.89 -23.10
N THR A 66 -7.22 -10.49 -24.35
CA THR A 66 -6.40 -10.92 -25.48
C THR A 66 -5.80 -9.80 -26.31
N SER A 67 -6.42 -8.63 -26.35
CA SER A 67 -5.89 -7.47 -27.09
C SER A 67 -4.46 -7.10 -26.63
N PRO A 68 -3.48 -6.97 -27.57
CA PRO A 68 -2.07 -6.86 -27.21
C PRO A 68 -1.62 -5.42 -26.92
N TRP A 69 -2.38 -4.67 -26.11
CA TRP A 69 -1.93 -3.35 -25.68
C TRP A 69 -0.97 -3.44 -24.46
N ALA A 70 0.04 -2.60 -24.48
CA ALA A 70 1.06 -2.55 -23.44
C ALA A 70 0.56 -1.75 -22.22
N THR A 71 0.74 -2.29 -21.01
CA THR A 71 0.36 -1.59 -19.76
C THR A 71 1.33 -0.47 -19.41
N ALA A 72 2.62 -0.62 -19.72
CA ALA A 72 3.67 0.29 -19.26
C ALA A 72 3.46 1.78 -19.64
N PRO A 73 3.03 2.13 -20.89
CA PRO A 73 2.75 3.54 -21.23
C PRO A 73 1.60 4.14 -20.44
N LEU A 74 0.54 3.36 -20.16
CA LEU A 74 -0.60 3.79 -19.38
C LEU A 74 -0.25 3.91 -17.89
N GLU A 75 0.57 2.98 -17.38
CA GLU A 75 1.09 3.05 -16.02
C GLU A 75 1.97 4.29 -15.80
N ALA A 76 2.82 4.63 -16.77
CA ALA A 76 3.64 5.85 -16.71
C ALA A 76 2.75 7.10 -16.68
N GLU A 77 1.67 7.14 -17.48
CA GLU A 77 0.70 8.24 -17.43
C GLU A 77 -0.04 8.27 -16.08
N LEU A 78 -0.46 7.11 -15.55
CA LEU A 78 -1.09 7.04 -14.23
C LEU A 78 -0.17 7.61 -13.14
N VAL A 79 1.12 7.33 -13.18
CA VAL A 79 2.09 7.88 -12.24
C VAL A 79 2.15 9.41 -12.36
N ARG A 80 2.16 9.97 -13.57
CA ARG A 80 2.12 11.43 -13.78
C ARG A 80 0.85 12.06 -13.22
N GLN A 81 -0.31 11.42 -13.44
CA GLN A 81 -1.58 11.90 -12.86
C GLN A 81 -1.57 11.79 -11.33
N ALA A 82 -1.08 10.69 -10.78
CA ALA A 82 -0.95 10.49 -9.34
C ALA A 82 -0.01 11.53 -8.70
N GLU A 83 1.11 11.86 -9.37
CA GLU A 83 2.02 12.92 -8.91
C GLU A 83 1.32 14.27 -8.80
N ARG A 84 0.53 14.65 -9.81
CA ARG A 84 -0.27 15.89 -9.77
C ARG A 84 -1.30 15.90 -8.65
N LEU A 85 -1.96 14.77 -8.41
CA LEU A 85 -3.03 14.65 -7.41
C LEU A 85 -2.48 14.62 -5.98
N VAL A 86 -1.51 13.77 -5.73
CA VAL A 86 -1.07 13.40 -4.37
C VAL A 86 0.44 13.31 -4.19
N GLY A 87 1.25 13.64 -5.18
CA GLY A 87 2.71 13.60 -5.09
C GLY A 87 3.32 14.71 -4.23
N GLY A 88 4.62 14.64 -4.02
CA GLY A 88 5.42 15.64 -3.34
C GLY A 88 6.07 15.18 -2.02
N PRO A 89 6.85 16.06 -1.37
CA PRO A 89 7.68 15.71 -0.23
C PRO A 89 6.90 15.31 1.04
N THR A 90 5.62 15.63 1.10
CA THR A 90 4.72 15.23 2.20
C THR A 90 3.92 13.97 1.90
N ALA A 91 3.94 13.49 0.65
CA ALA A 91 3.32 12.24 0.25
C ALA A 91 4.03 11.04 0.86
N VAL A 92 3.31 9.93 0.99
CA VAL A 92 3.87 8.63 1.38
C VAL A 92 3.62 7.62 0.27
N LEU A 93 4.57 6.71 0.08
CA LEU A 93 4.39 5.53 -0.74
C LEU A 93 4.16 4.33 0.18
N VAL A 94 2.97 3.75 0.12
CA VAL A 94 2.60 2.58 0.92
C VAL A 94 2.77 1.32 0.10
N ILE A 95 3.55 0.38 0.62
CA ILE A 95 3.73 -0.96 0.07
C ILE A 95 2.91 -1.94 0.91
N ASP A 96 2.07 -2.73 0.25
CA ASP A 96 1.22 -3.72 0.89
C ASP A 96 0.87 -4.84 -0.10
N ASP A 97 0.14 -5.85 0.35
CA ASP A 97 -0.39 -6.91 -0.49
C ASP A 97 -1.91 -6.83 -0.58
N THR A 98 -2.46 -7.21 -1.73
CA THR A 98 -3.88 -7.52 -1.83
C THR A 98 -4.07 -8.92 -2.41
N ALA A 99 -4.98 -9.71 -1.83
CA ALA A 99 -5.28 -11.05 -2.29
C ALA A 99 -6.59 -11.06 -3.08
N LEU A 100 -6.61 -11.80 -4.21
CA LEU A 100 -7.80 -12.07 -5.01
C LEU A 100 -8.15 -13.54 -4.84
N VAL A 101 -9.25 -13.83 -4.17
CA VAL A 101 -9.72 -15.21 -3.91
C VAL A 101 -10.14 -15.87 -5.23
N LYS A 102 -9.75 -17.12 -5.43
CA LYS A 102 -10.06 -17.90 -6.65
C LYS A 102 -10.55 -19.29 -6.28
N GLN A 103 -11.52 -19.80 -7.02
CA GLN A 103 -12.07 -21.16 -6.81
C GLN A 103 -11.18 -22.23 -7.47
N GLY A 104 -10.70 -21.98 -8.67
CA GLY A 104 -9.97 -22.96 -9.49
C GLY A 104 -8.45 -22.92 -9.33
N LYS A 105 -7.76 -23.84 -10.03
CA LYS A 105 -6.29 -24.00 -10.01
C LYS A 105 -5.58 -23.34 -11.20
N HIS A 106 -6.33 -22.81 -12.17
CA HIS A 106 -5.78 -22.39 -13.47
C HIS A 106 -5.52 -20.88 -13.59
N SER A 107 -6.05 -20.05 -12.68
CA SER A 107 -5.76 -18.61 -12.70
C SER A 107 -4.27 -18.39 -12.44
N VAL A 108 -3.62 -17.52 -13.24
CA VAL A 108 -2.19 -17.26 -13.17
C VAL A 108 -1.74 -16.91 -11.74
N GLY A 109 -0.68 -17.53 -11.25
CA GLY A 109 -0.13 -17.24 -9.91
C GLY A 109 -0.98 -17.70 -8.72
N VAL A 110 -2.09 -18.43 -8.96
CA VAL A 110 -2.94 -18.93 -7.88
C VAL A 110 -2.26 -20.04 -7.10
N GLN A 111 -2.34 -19.95 -5.78
CA GLN A 111 -1.95 -21.03 -4.86
C GLN A 111 -2.63 -20.88 -3.51
N ARG A 112 -2.60 -21.93 -2.66
CA ARG A 112 -3.05 -21.88 -1.28
C ARG A 112 -2.04 -21.11 -0.41
N GLN A 113 -2.32 -19.85 -0.14
CA GLN A 113 -1.48 -18.95 0.64
C GLN A 113 -2.32 -18.14 1.63
N TYR A 114 -1.67 -17.38 2.53
CA TYR A 114 -2.40 -16.53 3.47
C TYR A 114 -3.17 -15.45 2.71
N CYS A 115 -4.45 -15.34 3.01
CA CYS A 115 -5.36 -14.35 2.45
C CYS A 115 -5.83 -13.43 3.58
N GLY A 116 -5.29 -12.21 3.65
CA GLY A 116 -5.60 -11.24 4.71
C GLY A 116 -7.09 -10.89 4.79
N GLN A 117 -7.79 -10.88 3.65
CA GLN A 117 -9.24 -10.65 3.58
C GLN A 117 -10.06 -11.71 4.32
N LEU A 118 -9.59 -12.97 4.32
CA LEU A 118 -10.26 -14.09 4.96
C LEU A 118 -9.65 -14.45 6.33
N GLY A 119 -8.54 -13.82 6.72
CA GLY A 119 -7.82 -14.14 7.95
C GLY A 119 -7.23 -15.55 8.01
N LYS A 120 -7.22 -16.30 6.89
CA LYS A 120 -6.78 -17.70 6.81
C LYS A 120 -6.06 -18.02 5.51
N ARG A 121 -5.48 -19.21 5.41
CA ARG A 121 -4.94 -19.72 4.15
C ARG A 121 -6.07 -20.12 3.21
N ALA A 122 -6.09 -19.52 2.02
CA ALA A 122 -7.07 -19.76 0.98
C ALA A 122 -6.39 -19.82 -0.39
N ASN A 123 -7.12 -20.37 -1.37
CA ASN A 123 -6.68 -20.37 -2.76
C ASN A 123 -6.85 -18.95 -3.33
N CYS A 124 -5.76 -18.26 -3.57
CA CYS A 124 -5.79 -16.87 -4.03
C CYS A 124 -4.56 -16.47 -4.85
N GLN A 125 -4.71 -15.42 -5.62
CA GLN A 125 -3.61 -14.67 -6.22
C GLN A 125 -3.19 -13.57 -5.24
N ALA A 126 -1.89 -13.29 -5.11
CA ALA A 126 -1.40 -12.17 -4.31
C ALA A 126 -0.79 -11.11 -5.24
N LEU A 127 -1.21 -9.87 -5.06
CA LEU A 127 -0.66 -8.72 -5.78
C LEU A 127 0.12 -7.84 -4.80
N VAL A 128 1.38 -7.55 -5.12
CA VAL A 128 2.15 -6.49 -4.47
C VAL A 128 1.58 -5.15 -4.92
N SER A 129 1.10 -4.34 -4.01
CA SER A 129 0.48 -3.05 -4.28
C SER A 129 1.35 -1.88 -3.86
N LEU A 130 1.35 -0.83 -4.67
CA LEU A 130 2.01 0.44 -4.40
C LEU A 130 0.98 1.56 -4.45
N THR A 131 0.87 2.28 -3.35
CA THR A 131 -0.12 3.35 -3.17
C THR A 131 0.59 4.65 -2.86
N LEU A 132 0.49 5.63 -3.74
CA LEU A 132 0.92 7.00 -3.46
C LEU A 132 -0.22 7.72 -2.73
N ALA A 133 0.07 8.35 -1.59
CA ALA A 133 -0.96 8.99 -0.80
C ALA A 133 -0.51 10.30 -0.16
N ARG A 134 -1.40 11.29 -0.12
CA ARG A 134 -1.23 12.55 0.61
C ARG A 134 -2.54 12.91 1.33
N ASP A 135 -2.43 13.28 2.61
CA ASP A 135 -3.57 13.73 3.41
C ASP A 135 -4.81 12.80 3.33
N GLU A 136 -4.61 11.51 3.44
CA GLU A 136 -5.65 10.47 3.40
C GLU A 136 -6.30 10.26 1.99
N VAL A 137 -5.71 10.78 0.94
CA VAL A 137 -6.13 10.53 -0.44
C VAL A 137 -5.15 9.55 -1.08
N PRO A 138 -5.53 8.29 -1.28
CA PRO A 138 -4.70 7.29 -1.92
C PRO A 138 -4.91 7.27 -3.44
N VAL A 139 -3.85 6.98 -4.19
CA VAL A 139 -3.89 6.59 -5.60
C VAL A 139 -3.07 5.33 -5.78
N CYS A 140 -3.66 4.25 -6.27
CA CYS A 140 -2.94 3.02 -6.61
C CYS A 140 -2.08 3.26 -7.85
N VAL A 141 -0.77 3.11 -7.73
CA VAL A 141 0.21 3.37 -8.80
C VAL A 141 0.94 2.10 -9.27
N GLY A 142 0.63 0.97 -8.67
CA GLY A 142 1.19 -0.32 -9.07
C GLY A 142 0.48 -1.50 -8.41
N LEU A 143 0.19 -2.51 -9.22
CA LEU A 143 -0.28 -3.83 -8.80
C LEU A 143 0.52 -4.88 -9.57
N ARG A 144 1.33 -5.70 -8.88
CA ARG A 144 2.18 -6.72 -9.51
C ARG A 144 1.87 -8.10 -8.96
N LEU A 145 1.53 -9.01 -9.84
CA LEU A 145 1.29 -10.39 -9.44
C LEU A 145 2.57 -11.00 -8.86
N PHE A 146 2.45 -11.51 -7.63
CA PHE A 146 3.46 -12.39 -7.07
C PHE A 146 3.34 -13.76 -7.70
N LEU A 147 4.36 -14.16 -8.48
CA LEU A 147 4.42 -15.49 -9.08
C LEU A 147 5.05 -16.47 -8.07
N PRO A 148 4.29 -17.45 -7.54
CA PRO A 148 4.82 -18.43 -6.61
C PRO A 148 5.93 -19.30 -7.22
N ALA A 149 6.83 -19.82 -6.39
CA ALA A 149 7.92 -20.69 -6.84
C ALA A 149 7.41 -21.93 -7.60
N ALA A 150 6.33 -22.55 -7.14
CA ALA A 150 5.71 -23.68 -7.81
C ALA A 150 5.18 -23.36 -9.22
N TRP A 151 4.76 -22.10 -9.48
CA TRP A 151 4.41 -21.64 -10.83
C TRP A 151 5.64 -21.42 -11.69
N ALA A 152 6.66 -20.77 -11.15
CA ALA A 152 7.89 -20.47 -11.89
C ALA A 152 8.69 -21.74 -12.25
N ALA A 153 8.47 -22.83 -11.51
CA ALA A 153 9.07 -24.15 -11.77
C ALA A 153 8.27 -24.98 -12.80
N ASP A 154 7.12 -24.48 -13.28
CA ASP A 154 6.26 -25.16 -14.25
C ASP A 154 6.14 -24.32 -15.54
N PRO A 155 7.05 -24.53 -16.53
CA PRO A 155 7.06 -23.75 -17.76
C PRO A 155 5.80 -23.94 -18.62
N GLU A 156 5.20 -25.12 -18.60
CA GLU A 156 3.98 -25.41 -19.38
C GLU A 156 2.80 -24.61 -18.84
N ARG A 157 2.64 -24.63 -17.53
CA ARG A 157 1.60 -23.87 -16.83
C ARG A 157 1.79 -22.37 -17.03
N CYS A 158 3.02 -21.87 -16.96
CA CYS A 158 3.35 -20.47 -17.24
C CYS A 158 2.99 -20.09 -18.68
N ARG A 159 3.33 -20.92 -19.64
CA ARG A 159 3.04 -20.72 -21.07
C ARG A 159 1.55 -20.71 -21.36
N ALA A 160 0.80 -21.68 -20.79
CA ALA A 160 -0.66 -21.75 -20.91
C ALA A 160 -1.37 -20.52 -20.32
N ALA A 161 -0.80 -19.91 -19.29
CA ALA A 161 -1.32 -18.67 -18.69
C ALA A 161 -0.77 -17.39 -19.35
N GLY A 162 0.10 -17.49 -20.34
CA GLY A 162 0.72 -16.35 -21.02
C GLY A 162 1.65 -15.53 -20.14
N VAL A 163 2.35 -16.17 -19.19
CA VAL A 163 3.39 -15.51 -18.39
C VAL A 163 4.56 -15.17 -19.29
N PRO A 164 5.06 -13.92 -19.34
CA PRO A 164 6.19 -13.55 -20.17
C PRO A 164 7.48 -14.31 -19.78
N ASP A 165 8.32 -14.68 -20.76
CA ASP A 165 9.50 -15.51 -20.57
C ASP A 165 10.53 -14.96 -19.57
N GLY A 166 10.61 -13.65 -19.40
CA GLY A 166 11.50 -13.00 -18.44
C GLY A 166 11.03 -13.04 -16.99
N ILE A 167 9.79 -13.46 -16.73
CA ILE A 167 9.22 -13.45 -15.37
C ILE A 167 9.67 -14.69 -14.61
N ARG A 168 10.23 -14.47 -13.43
CA ARG A 168 10.71 -15.51 -12.50
C ARG A 168 10.10 -15.30 -11.13
N HIS A 169 10.17 -16.34 -10.28
CA HIS A 169 9.86 -16.18 -8.88
C HIS A 169 10.81 -15.17 -8.22
N ARG A 170 10.24 -14.17 -7.56
CA ARG A 170 10.97 -13.19 -6.75
C ARG A 170 10.21 -12.94 -5.46
N PRO A 171 10.91 -12.76 -4.33
CA PRO A 171 10.21 -12.40 -3.09
C PRO A 171 9.51 -11.06 -3.24
N LYS A 172 8.37 -10.89 -2.59
CA LYS A 172 7.52 -9.69 -2.70
C LYS A 172 8.28 -8.39 -2.43
N TRP A 173 9.16 -8.40 -1.42
CA TRP A 173 9.98 -7.23 -1.10
C TRP A 173 10.91 -6.80 -2.26
N ARG A 174 11.40 -7.74 -3.06
CA ARG A 174 12.21 -7.42 -4.25
C ARG A 174 11.35 -6.80 -5.34
N ILE A 175 10.17 -7.37 -5.58
CA ILE A 175 9.18 -6.79 -6.51
C ILE A 175 8.85 -5.34 -6.09
N ALA A 176 8.67 -5.10 -4.78
CA ALA A 176 8.39 -3.77 -4.27
C ALA A 176 9.54 -2.78 -4.52
N LEU A 177 10.82 -3.19 -4.34
CA LEU A 177 11.96 -2.33 -4.62
C LEU A 177 12.09 -1.98 -6.10
N ASP A 178 11.88 -2.96 -6.99
CA ASP A 178 11.92 -2.74 -8.44
C ASP A 178 10.80 -1.77 -8.88
N GLU A 179 9.61 -1.91 -8.29
CA GLU A 179 8.49 -1.00 -8.55
C GLU A 179 8.73 0.42 -7.99
N ILE A 180 9.38 0.55 -6.85
CA ILE A 180 9.82 1.86 -6.32
C ILE A 180 10.74 2.55 -7.33
N ASP A 181 11.69 1.82 -7.90
CA ASP A 181 12.60 2.37 -8.92
C ASP A 181 11.85 2.78 -10.18
N ARG A 182 10.91 1.94 -10.64
CA ARG A 182 10.02 2.27 -11.78
C ARG A 182 9.22 3.56 -11.53
N LEU A 183 8.61 3.69 -10.35
CA LEU A 183 7.80 4.87 -10.01
C LEU A 183 8.65 6.14 -9.97
N ARG A 184 9.86 6.08 -9.40
CA ARG A 184 10.79 7.22 -9.36
C ARG A 184 11.25 7.62 -10.76
N THR A 185 11.57 6.66 -11.61
CA THR A 185 11.91 6.90 -13.02
C THR A 185 10.75 7.55 -13.78
N ALA A 186 9.50 7.18 -13.46
CA ALA A 186 8.30 7.79 -14.03
C ALA A 186 7.94 9.16 -13.41
N GLY A 187 8.73 9.68 -12.46
CA GLY A 187 8.61 11.01 -11.88
C GLY A 187 7.79 11.09 -10.58
N ALA A 188 7.46 9.96 -9.94
CA ALA A 188 6.77 10.00 -8.65
C ALA A 188 7.69 10.54 -7.54
N THR A 189 7.17 11.47 -6.73
CA THR A 189 7.84 12.04 -5.58
C THR A 189 7.08 11.73 -4.28
N PHE A 190 7.82 11.33 -3.24
CA PHE A 190 7.26 11.02 -1.93
C PHE A 190 8.33 11.19 -0.83
N GLY A 191 7.88 11.55 0.35
CA GLY A 191 8.78 11.82 1.48
C GLY A 191 9.08 10.60 2.34
N CYS A 192 8.30 9.50 2.27
CA CYS A 192 8.50 8.31 3.10
C CYS A 192 7.86 7.07 2.46
N VAL A 193 8.54 5.92 2.59
CA VAL A 193 7.99 4.60 2.23
C VAL A 193 7.44 3.93 3.48
N LEU A 194 6.24 3.41 3.40
CA LEU A 194 5.58 2.68 4.48
C LEU A 194 5.33 1.24 4.05
N ALA A 195 5.50 0.28 4.95
CA ALA A 195 5.17 -1.11 4.71
C ALA A 195 4.77 -1.83 6.01
N ASP A 196 4.14 -2.98 5.88
CA ASP A 196 3.79 -3.81 7.02
C ASP A 196 4.97 -4.66 7.54
N ALA A 197 4.69 -5.55 8.50
CA ALA A 197 5.71 -6.41 9.10
C ALA A 197 6.19 -7.54 8.17
N GLU A 198 5.40 -7.93 7.17
CA GLU A 198 5.83 -8.92 6.18
C GLU A 198 6.98 -8.40 5.31
N TYR A 199 6.92 -7.14 4.92
CA TYR A 199 8.02 -6.46 4.25
C TYR A 199 9.13 -6.06 5.22
N GLY A 200 8.76 -5.53 6.38
CA GLY A 200 9.71 -5.01 7.35
C GLY A 200 10.59 -6.07 8.02
N LYS A 201 10.18 -7.34 8.08
CA LYS A 201 11.05 -8.44 8.55
C LYS A 201 12.24 -8.71 7.63
N ALA A 202 12.13 -8.37 6.33
CA ALA A 202 13.21 -8.57 5.38
C ALA A 202 14.29 -7.48 5.54
N THR A 203 15.45 -7.86 6.08
CA THR A 203 16.62 -6.95 6.20
C THR A 203 16.98 -6.34 4.86
N ALA A 204 17.02 -7.15 3.78
CA ALA A 204 17.34 -6.68 2.44
C ALA A 204 16.37 -5.61 1.91
N PHE A 205 15.08 -5.65 2.30
CA PHE A 205 14.13 -4.60 1.96
C PHE A 205 14.50 -3.27 2.63
N ARG A 206 14.73 -3.27 3.96
CA ARG A 206 15.11 -2.05 4.70
C ARG A 206 16.43 -1.47 4.22
N GLN A 207 17.42 -2.32 3.94
CA GLN A 207 18.71 -1.92 3.38
C GLN A 207 18.53 -1.34 1.98
N GLY A 208 17.77 -2.02 1.10
CA GLY A 208 17.48 -1.55 -0.26
C GLY A 208 16.76 -0.20 -0.30
N LEU A 209 15.88 0.09 0.68
CA LEU A 209 15.29 1.43 0.84
C LEU A 209 16.34 2.47 1.25
N SER A 210 17.22 2.12 2.18
CA SER A 210 18.27 3.01 2.67
C SER A 210 19.34 3.32 1.63
N GLU A 211 19.75 2.33 0.82
CA GLU A 211 20.66 2.48 -0.34
C GLU A 211 20.11 3.47 -1.37
N ARG A 212 18.78 3.48 -1.55
CA ARG A 212 18.07 4.45 -2.40
C ARG A 212 17.91 5.84 -1.75
N LYS A 213 18.49 6.02 -0.55
CA LYS A 213 18.39 7.24 0.26
C LYS A 213 16.94 7.62 0.62
N LEU A 214 16.05 6.63 0.69
CA LEU A 214 14.66 6.84 1.02
C LEU A 214 14.47 6.85 2.55
N ARG A 215 13.58 7.72 3.01
CA ARG A 215 13.01 7.57 4.36
C ARG A 215 11.97 6.47 4.33
N TRP A 216 11.93 5.69 5.41
CA TRP A 216 10.98 4.61 5.52
C TRP A 216 10.50 4.40 6.97
N ALA A 217 9.30 3.86 7.11
CA ALA A 217 8.77 3.37 8.38
C ALA A 217 8.01 2.07 8.11
N VAL A 218 8.48 0.97 8.70
CA VAL A 218 7.97 -0.38 8.43
C VAL A 218 7.56 -1.07 9.72
N GLY A 219 6.50 -1.87 9.67
CA GLY A 219 6.17 -2.80 10.73
C GLY A 219 7.31 -3.82 10.91
N VAL A 220 7.47 -4.35 12.13
CA VAL A 220 8.39 -5.44 12.41
C VAL A 220 7.78 -6.41 13.40
N MET A 221 8.29 -7.64 13.41
CA MET A 221 7.84 -8.67 14.34
C MET A 221 8.31 -8.37 15.78
N PRO A 222 7.59 -8.85 16.81
CA PRO A 222 8.02 -8.71 18.22
C PRO A 222 9.43 -9.23 18.48
N ALA A 223 9.83 -10.29 17.76
CA ALA A 223 11.15 -10.94 17.87
C ALA A 223 12.28 -10.18 17.15
N GLN A 224 12.01 -9.02 16.48
CA GLN A 224 13.05 -8.24 15.82
C GLN A 224 14.17 -7.90 16.81
N GLN A 225 15.39 -8.33 16.51
CA GLN A 225 16.55 -8.09 17.35
C GLN A 225 17.11 -6.67 17.14
N VAL A 226 17.41 -6.01 18.24
CA VAL A 226 18.01 -4.67 18.26
C VAL A 226 19.06 -4.59 19.38
N TYR A 227 19.98 -3.67 19.22
CA TYR A 227 20.97 -3.31 20.24
C TYR A 227 20.67 -1.93 20.82
N PRO A 228 21.06 -1.67 22.07
CA PRO A 228 21.09 -0.32 22.59
C PRO A 228 21.90 0.61 21.69
N ILE A 229 21.52 1.87 21.62
CA ILE A 229 22.19 2.84 20.74
C ILE A 229 23.69 3.03 21.09
N ALA A 230 24.03 2.88 22.37
CA ALA A 230 25.39 3.04 22.89
C ALA A 230 26.27 1.79 22.71
N VAL A 231 25.77 0.70 22.07
CA VAL A 231 26.57 -0.52 21.88
C VAL A 231 27.84 -0.20 21.10
N THR A 232 28.98 -0.65 21.64
CA THR A 232 30.29 -0.59 20.99
C THR A 232 30.71 -1.98 20.51
N LEU A 233 31.65 -2.06 19.61
CA LEU A 233 32.23 -3.29 19.12
C LEU A 233 33.69 -3.36 19.59
N THR A 234 34.03 -4.42 20.34
CA THR A 234 35.39 -4.71 20.73
C THR A 234 35.98 -5.70 19.72
N ALA A 235 37.23 -5.50 19.31
CA ALA A 235 37.92 -6.49 18.50
C ALA A 235 37.86 -7.86 19.17
N ALA A 236 37.72 -8.92 18.37
CA ALA A 236 37.80 -10.26 18.90
C ALA A 236 39.16 -10.44 19.61
N ALA A 237 39.13 -10.75 20.88
CA ALA A 237 40.36 -11.04 21.60
C ALA A 237 41.09 -12.21 20.88
N PRO A 238 42.44 -12.20 20.81
CA PRO A 238 43.18 -13.36 20.35
C PRO A 238 42.74 -14.57 21.20
N GLY A 239 42.16 -15.56 20.51
CA GLY A 239 41.70 -16.77 21.20
C GLY A 239 42.88 -17.49 21.92
N PRO A 240 42.63 -18.34 22.93
CA PRO A 240 43.63 -19.18 23.49
C PRO A 240 44.32 -19.95 22.37
N ARG A 241 45.62 -20.25 22.52
CA ARG A 241 46.49 -20.91 21.51
C ARG A 241 45.92 -22.20 20.89
N ARG A 242 44.83 -22.76 21.43
CA ARG A 242 44.07 -23.91 20.90
C ARG A 242 42.64 -23.49 20.57
N GLY A 243 42.26 -23.60 19.29
CA GLY A 243 40.94 -23.32 18.79
C GLY A 243 40.95 -22.30 17.64
N ARG A 244 39.84 -22.24 16.87
CA ARG A 244 39.66 -21.29 15.75
C ARG A 244 39.52 -19.86 16.29
N PRO A 245 40.33 -18.90 15.85
CA PRO A 245 40.22 -17.51 16.29
C PRO A 245 38.81 -16.96 16.08
N ALA A 246 38.33 -16.14 17.01
CA ALA A 246 37.07 -15.47 16.87
C ALA A 246 37.11 -14.51 15.66
N LYS A 247 36.27 -14.77 14.66
CA LYS A 247 36.27 -14.02 13.38
C LYS A 247 35.53 -12.68 13.42
N HIS A 248 34.73 -12.46 14.43
CA HIS A 248 33.83 -11.29 14.48
C HIS A 248 34.05 -10.49 15.75
N PRO A 249 33.96 -9.14 15.67
CA PRO A 249 33.98 -8.31 16.87
C PRO A 249 32.81 -8.67 17.79
N VAL A 250 33.02 -8.42 19.08
CA VAL A 250 32.05 -8.72 20.13
C VAL A 250 31.31 -7.45 20.52
N PRO A 251 29.97 -7.40 20.44
CA PRO A 251 29.19 -6.29 20.94
C PRO A 251 29.32 -6.19 22.48
N SER A 252 29.49 -4.97 23.01
CA SER A 252 29.59 -4.70 24.46
C SER A 252 28.29 -5.05 25.22
N GLN A 253 27.17 -5.17 24.52
CA GLN A 253 25.89 -5.56 25.08
C GLN A 253 25.20 -6.54 24.13
N PRO A 254 24.41 -7.49 24.64
CA PRO A 254 23.67 -8.43 23.80
C PRO A 254 22.53 -7.73 23.05
N ALA A 255 22.14 -8.31 21.90
CA ALA A 255 20.90 -7.94 21.25
C ALA A 255 19.70 -8.41 22.09
N VAL A 256 18.65 -7.60 22.10
CA VAL A 256 17.37 -7.93 22.73
C VAL A 256 16.23 -7.83 21.69
N SER A 257 15.15 -8.54 21.92
CA SER A 257 13.98 -8.43 21.05
C SER A 257 13.28 -7.08 21.23
N ALA A 258 12.57 -6.63 20.21
CA ALA A 258 11.74 -5.44 20.31
C ALA A 258 10.71 -5.56 21.45
N ALA A 259 10.13 -6.74 21.64
CA ALA A 259 9.19 -7.00 22.73
C ALA A 259 9.86 -6.81 24.09
N THR A 260 10.97 -7.49 24.34
CA THR A 260 11.73 -7.43 25.60
C THR A 260 12.17 -5.99 25.91
N LEU A 261 12.67 -5.26 24.91
CA LEU A 261 13.09 -3.88 25.13
C LEU A 261 11.92 -2.99 25.62
N PHE A 262 10.74 -3.15 25.06
CA PHE A 262 9.59 -2.34 25.48
C PHE A 262 8.92 -2.82 26.77
N GLU A 263 9.12 -4.08 27.17
CA GLU A 263 8.70 -4.60 28.48
C GLU A 263 9.52 -3.98 29.62
N GLN A 264 10.78 -3.71 29.35
CA GLN A 264 11.70 -3.08 30.31
C GLN A 264 11.49 -1.56 30.47
N LEU A 265 10.71 -0.91 29.59
CA LEU A 265 10.47 0.51 29.68
C LEU A 265 9.46 0.87 30.76
N PRO A 266 9.72 1.91 31.55
CA PRO A 266 8.77 2.38 32.55
C PRO A 266 7.46 2.87 31.89
N PRO A 267 6.30 2.74 32.55
CA PRO A 267 5.00 3.20 32.01
C PRO A 267 5.00 4.63 31.48
N ARG A 268 5.74 5.53 32.13
CA ARG A 268 5.92 6.94 31.73
C ARG A 268 6.58 7.13 30.35
N ALA A 269 7.26 6.12 29.81
CA ALA A 269 7.84 6.19 28.46
C ALA A 269 6.75 6.19 27.39
N PHE A 270 5.58 5.63 27.70
CA PHE A 270 4.44 5.61 26.82
C PHE A 270 3.60 6.88 26.94
N ARG A 271 3.30 7.51 25.79
CA ARG A 271 2.43 8.69 25.71
C ARG A 271 1.20 8.38 24.87
N ARG A 272 0.01 8.65 25.41
CA ARG A 272 -1.25 8.53 24.67
C ARG A 272 -1.31 9.61 23.58
N MET A 273 -1.59 9.21 22.36
CA MET A 273 -1.64 10.09 21.19
C MET A 273 -2.79 9.70 20.29
N ALA A 274 -3.50 10.70 19.78
CA ALA A 274 -4.47 10.54 18.69
C ALA A 274 -3.75 10.78 17.36
N TRP A 275 -4.04 9.95 16.37
CA TRP A 275 -3.46 10.09 15.03
C TRP A 275 -4.49 10.39 13.95
N ARG A 276 -5.77 10.08 14.19
CA ARG A 276 -6.87 10.29 13.26
C ARG A 276 -8.19 10.35 14.01
N ARG A 277 -9.18 11.01 13.42
CA ARG A 277 -10.58 10.93 13.85
C ARG A 277 -11.29 9.85 13.03
N GLY A 278 -11.81 8.83 13.67
CA GLY A 278 -12.68 7.82 13.06
C GLY A 278 -14.16 8.24 13.18
N THR A 279 -15.06 7.42 12.65
CA THR A 279 -16.52 7.61 12.74
C THR A 279 -17.03 7.64 14.19
N LYS A 280 -16.43 6.85 15.08
CA LYS A 280 -16.76 6.75 16.51
C LYS A 280 -15.89 7.64 17.42
N GLY A 281 -15.15 8.62 16.88
CA GLY A 281 -14.28 9.51 17.65
C GLY A 281 -12.79 9.37 17.34
N PRO A 282 -11.91 9.96 18.17
CA PRO A 282 -10.47 9.95 17.92
C PRO A 282 -9.88 8.54 18.12
N LEU A 283 -9.12 8.06 17.15
CA LEU A 283 -8.33 6.84 17.26
C LEU A 283 -7.06 7.13 18.05
N THR A 284 -6.94 6.48 19.21
CA THR A 284 -5.84 6.71 20.16
C THR A 284 -5.15 5.41 20.55
N ALA A 285 -3.85 5.50 20.81
CA ALA A 285 -3.07 4.44 21.47
C ALA A 285 -1.92 5.09 22.29
N ALA A 286 -1.27 4.30 23.11
CA ALA A 286 -0.05 4.73 23.80
C ALA A 286 1.17 4.34 22.94
N PHE A 287 2.10 5.30 22.75
CA PHE A 287 3.30 5.11 21.95
C PHE A 287 4.55 5.40 22.75
N ALA A 288 5.54 4.50 22.63
CA ALA A 288 6.91 4.74 23.05
C ALA A 288 7.86 4.65 21.86
N ALA A 289 8.95 5.40 21.88
CA ALA A 289 9.94 5.41 20.81
C ALA A 289 11.35 5.48 21.41
N VAL A 290 12.23 4.60 20.95
CA VAL A 290 13.60 4.47 21.43
C VAL A 290 14.56 4.44 20.24
N ARG A 291 15.72 5.08 20.35
CA ARG A 291 16.80 4.96 19.37
C ARG A 291 17.56 3.67 19.62
N VAL A 292 17.76 2.90 18.57
CA VAL A 292 18.41 1.59 18.61
C VAL A 292 19.40 1.43 17.44
N ARG A 293 20.29 0.45 17.56
CA ARG A 293 20.98 -0.11 16.40
C ARG A 293 20.31 -1.43 16.02
N VAL A 294 19.88 -1.54 14.78
CA VAL A 294 19.20 -2.76 14.31
C VAL A 294 20.21 -3.91 14.21
N ALA A 295 19.83 -5.13 14.57
CA ALA A 295 20.68 -6.31 14.39
C ALA A 295 20.61 -6.77 12.91
N ASP A 296 21.07 -5.92 12.00
CA ASP A 296 21.06 -6.13 10.54
C ASP A 296 22.45 -5.94 9.88
N GLY A 297 23.49 -5.82 10.69
CA GLY A 297 24.89 -5.81 10.26
C GLY A 297 25.37 -7.19 9.77
N PRO A 298 26.67 -7.37 9.58
CA PRO A 298 27.27 -8.64 9.15
C PRO A 298 26.82 -9.83 10.00
N PRO A 299 26.70 -11.04 9.41
CA PRO A 299 26.29 -12.23 10.13
C PRO A 299 27.34 -12.67 11.14
N MET A 300 26.88 -13.19 12.26
CA MET A 300 27.66 -13.84 13.31
C MET A 300 27.26 -15.31 13.44
N ALA A 301 27.99 -16.05 14.30
CA ALA A 301 27.61 -17.42 14.63
C ALA A 301 26.17 -17.52 15.20
N ARG A 302 25.53 -18.67 15.04
CA ARG A 302 24.17 -18.97 15.54
C ARG A 302 23.10 -18.00 15.03
N ASN A 303 23.13 -17.65 13.72
CA ASN A 303 22.16 -16.76 13.05
C ASN A 303 22.02 -15.37 13.67
N ARG A 304 22.96 -14.95 14.50
CA ARG A 304 23.01 -13.57 15.03
C ARG A 304 23.65 -12.63 14.03
N ARG A 305 23.38 -11.34 14.19
CA ARG A 305 23.97 -10.28 13.37
C ARG A 305 24.57 -9.20 14.26
N LEU A 306 25.62 -8.58 13.78
CA LEU A 306 26.24 -7.41 14.42
C LEU A 306 25.27 -6.21 14.42
N PRO A 307 25.52 -5.21 15.31
CA PRO A 307 24.82 -3.94 15.24
C PRO A 307 25.02 -3.30 13.86
N GLY A 308 23.93 -3.02 13.17
CA GLY A 308 23.91 -2.38 11.89
C GLY A 308 23.48 -0.91 11.97
N THR A 309 22.48 -0.54 11.16
CA THR A 309 21.99 0.83 11.01
C THR A 309 21.29 1.34 12.27
N THR A 310 21.40 2.66 12.53
CA THR A 310 20.63 3.29 13.60
C THR A 310 19.23 3.62 13.12
N ALA A 311 18.23 3.31 13.96
CA ALA A 311 16.83 3.55 13.67
C ALA A 311 16.05 3.98 14.93
N TRP A 312 14.85 4.49 14.73
CA TRP A 312 13.85 4.54 15.77
C TRP A 312 13.12 3.21 15.81
N LEU A 313 13.00 2.61 16.98
CA LEU A 313 12.06 1.53 17.26
C LEU A 313 10.86 2.14 18.01
N VAL A 314 9.67 1.97 17.44
CA VAL A 314 8.42 2.52 17.99
C VAL A 314 7.50 1.38 18.38
N CYS A 315 6.94 1.43 19.59
CA CYS A 315 5.89 0.52 20.04
C CYS A 315 4.56 1.27 20.16
N GLU A 316 3.53 0.72 19.56
CA GLU A 316 2.12 1.06 19.75
C GLU A 316 1.52 0.06 20.75
N ARG A 317 0.94 0.56 21.84
CA ARG A 317 0.17 -0.23 22.80
C ARG A 317 -1.27 0.22 22.76
N ARG A 318 -2.15 -0.64 22.32
CA ARG A 318 -3.59 -0.40 22.21
C ARG A 318 -4.30 -0.63 23.53
N ALA A 319 -5.53 -0.13 23.66
CA ALA A 319 -6.37 -0.36 24.84
C ALA A 319 -6.69 -1.85 25.06
N SER A 320 -6.73 -2.66 23.99
CA SER A 320 -6.89 -4.12 24.03
C SER A 320 -5.69 -4.87 24.60
N GLY A 321 -4.56 -4.19 24.87
CA GLY A 321 -3.29 -4.82 25.23
C GLY A 321 -2.42 -5.21 24.00
N GLU A 322 -2.97 -5.21 22.81
CA GLU A 322 -2.22 -5.50 21.57
C GLU A 322 -1.04 -4.54 21.43
N ARG A 323 0.14 -5.09 21.10
CA ARG A 323 1.36 -4.32 20.83
C ARG A 323 1.77 -4.50 19.37
N LYS A 324 2.12 -3.39 18.72
CA LYS A 324 2.70 -3.37 17.36
C LYS A 324 4.03 -2.65 17.40
N TYR A 325 4.99 -3.14 16.61
CA TYR A 325 6.35 -2.64 16.59
C TYR A 325 6.70 -2.14 15.19
N TYR A 326 7.46 -1.04 15.14
CA TYR A 326 7.84 -0.40 13.87
C TYR A 326 9.30 0.06 13.95
N LEU A 327 10.02 -0.12 12.86
CA LEU A 327 11.33 0.50 12.65
C LEU A 327 11.22 1.65 11.66
N THR A 328 12.01 2.70 11.88
CA THR A 328 12.09 3.81 10.93
C THR A 328 13.44 4.52 10.98
N ASN A 329 13.95 4.91 9.79
CA ASN A 329 15.21 5.64 9.62
C ASN A 329 15.05 7.16 9.70
N HIS A 330 13.97 7.67 10.27
CA HIS A 330 13.80 9.10 10.48
C HIS A 330 14.94 9.68 11.32
N PRO A 331 15.35 10.96 11.10
CA PRO A 331 16.42 11.62 11.84
C PRO A 331 16.23 11.57 13.36
N ALA A 332 17.33 11.61 14.11
CA ALA A 332 17.31 11.55 15.57
C ALA A 332 16.48 12.65 16.23
N LYS A 333 16.41 13.84 15.63
CA LYS A 333 15.62 14.99 16.12
C LYS A 333 14.11 14.89 15.78
N THR A 334 13.64 13.77 15.16
CA THR A 334 12.23 13.64 14.79
C THR A 334 11.35 13.49 16.03
N SER A 335 10.33 14.33 16.14
CA SER A 335 9.38 14.27 17.25
C SER A 335 8.56 12.98 17.22
N ARG A 336 8.18 12.47 18.39
CA ARG A 336 7.33 11.28 18.51
C ARG A 336 6.03 11.42 17.73
N ARG A 337 5.41 12.60 17.73
CA ARG A 337 4.19 12.88 16.96
C ARG A 337 4.38 12.65 15.47
N ARG A 338 5.52 13.07 14.91
CA ARG A 338 5.85 12.87 13.50
C ARG A 338 6.09 11.40 13.17
N LEU A 339 6.78 10.65 14.06
CA LEU A 339 6.97 9.20 13.92
C LEU A 339 5.62 8.47 13.92
N VAL A 340 4.73 8.78 14.88
CA VAL A 340 3.40 8.17 14.97
C VAL A 340 2.57 8.50 13.74
N ARG A 341 2.57 9.75 13.27
CA ARG A 341 1.86 10.13 12.04
C ARG A 341 2.35 9.31 10.85
N ALA A 342 3.66 9.16 10.67
CA ALA A 342 4.22 8.38 9.57
C ALA A 342 3.75 6.93 9.61
N ILE A 343 3.96 6.20 10.72
CA ILE A 343 3.59 4.77 10.80
C ILE A 343 2.09 4.52 10.67
N LYS A 344 1.26 5.50 11.05
CA LYS A 344 -0.21 5.36 11.03
C LYS A 344 -0.85 5.74 9.69
N GLN A 345 -0.12 6.36 8.75
CA GLN A 345 -0.65 6.69 7.43
C GLN A 345 -0.88 5.45 6.54
N ARG A 346 -0.32 4.28 6.87
CA ARG A 346 -0.47 3.05 6.09
C ARG A 346 -1.93 2.61 5.88
N TRP A 347 -2.84 2.96 6.80
CA TRP A 347 -4.25 2.55 6.72
C TRP A 347 -4.96 2.95 5.41
N VAL A 348 -4.48 3.98 4.71
CA VAL A 348 -5.10 4.46 3.47
C VAL A 348 -5.08 3.41 2.35
N CYS A 349 -4.07 2.52 2.33
CA CYS A 349 -4.02 1.45 1.33
C CYS A 349 -5.02 0.34 1.62
N GLU A 350 -5.30 0.04 2.89
CA GLU A 350 -6.30 -0.96 3.28
C GLU A 350 -7.70 -0.51 2.80
N GLN A 351 -8.06 0.75 3.04
CA GLN A 351 -9.31 1.32 2.54
C GLN A 351 -9.36 1.35 1.00
N MET A 352 -8.26 1.70 0.35
CA MET A 352 -8.17 1.68 -1.11
C MET A 352 -8.39 0.27 -1.66
N HIS A 353 -7.74 -0.75 -1.10
CA HIS A 353 -7.93 -2.15 -1.52
C HIS A 353 -9.39 -2.59 -1.38
N GLN A 354 -10.02 -2.23 -0.26
CA GLN A 354 -11.43 -2.52 -0.04
C GLN A 354 -12.30 -1.88 -1.13
N GLN A 355 -12.13 -0.58 -1.36
CA GLN A 355 -12.90 0.15 -2.39
C GLN A 355 -12.66 -0.39 -3.80
N MET A 356 -11.42 -0.70 -4.16
CA MET A 356 -11.11 -1.26 -5.47
C MET A 356 -11.76 -2.63 -5.69
N LYS A 357 -11.94 -3.45 -4.65
CA LYS A 357 -12.65 -4.72 -4.74
C LYS A 357 -14.16 -4.52 -4.74
N GLU A 358 -14.70 -3.88 -3.73
CA GLU A 358 -16.15 -3.77 -3.52
C GLU A 358 -16.82 -2.86 -4.55
N GLU A 359 -16.19 -1.72 -4.91
CA GLU A 359 -16.80 -0.73 -5.79
C GLU A 359 -16.40 -0.91 -7.26
N LEU A 360 -15.15 -1.33 -7.54
CA LEU A 360 -14.61 -1.43 -8.89
C LEU A 360 -14.38 -2.87 -9.37
N GLY A 361 -14.62 -3.87 -8.50
CA GLY A 361 -14.53 -5.28 -8.86
C GLY A 361 -13.13 -5.77 -9.21
N LEU A 362 -12.10 -5.27 -8.53
CA LEU A 362 -10.72 -5.74 -8.74
C LEU A 362 -10.58 -7.26 -8.63
N ASP A 363 -11.36 -7.91 -7.78
CA ASP A 363 -11.40 -9.36 -7.58
C ASP A 363 -12.44 -10.09 -8.45
N HIS A 364 -13.24 -9.36 -9.23
CA HIS A 364 -14.25 -9.93 -10.12
C HIS A 364 -13.71 -10.41 -11.48
N PHE A 365 -12.42 -10.25 -11.76
CA PHE A 365 -11.82 -10.76 -12.98
C PHE A 365 -11.79 -12.28 -12.98
N GLU A 366 -12.49 -12.91 -13.93
CA GLU A 366 -12.63 -14.37 -14.06
C GLU A 366 -11.61 -15.00 -14.99
N GLY A 367 -10.90 -14.18 -15.77
CA GLY A 367 -9.86 -14.64 -16.68
C GLY A 367 -8.69 -15.32 -15.98
N ARG A 368 -7.97 -16.17 -16.72
CA ARG A 368 -6.87 -17.00 -16.19
C ARG A 368 -5.50 -16.52 -16.61
N SER A 369 -5.42 -15.62 -17.61
CA SER A 369 -4.17 -15.21 -18.23
C SER A 369 -3.45 -14.10 -17.44
N TRP A 370 -2.12 -14.05 -17.60
CA TRP A 370 -1.26 -12.98 -17.10
C TRP A 370 -1.69 -11.62 -17.65
N ARG A 371 -1.86 -11.54 -18.97
CA ARG A 371 -2.25 -10.30 -19.65
C ARG A 371 -3.57 -9.77 -19.13
N GLY A 372 -4.60 -10.59 -19.13
CA GLY A 372 -5.95 -10.17 -18.70
C GLY A 372 -5.98 -9.70 -17.26
N LEU A 373 -5.26 -10.36 -16.34
CA LEU A 373 -5.17 -9.91 -14.95
C LEU A 373 -4.56 -8.51 -14.84
N HIS A 374 -3.43 -8.26 -15.54
CA HIS A 374 -2.76 -6.96 -15.48
C HIS A 374 -3.54 -5.85 -16.19
N HIS A 375 -4.22 -6.17 -17.30
CA HIS A 375 -5.11 -5.23 -17.97
C HIS A 375 -6.28 -4.82 -17.06
N HIS A 376 -6.97 -5.79 -16.48
CA HIS A 376 -8.08 -5.53 -15.56
C HIS A 376 -7.61 -4.73 -14.32
N ALA A 377 -6.50 -5.14 -13.70
CA ALA A 377 -5.94 -4.44 -12.55
C ALA A 377 -5.60 -2.97 -12.89
N LEU A 378 -4.99 -2.72 -14.06
CA LEU A 378 -4.69 -1.37 -14.51
C LEU A 378 -5.97 -0.55 -14.74
N MET A 379 -6.98 -1.12 -15.40
CA MET A 379 -8.25 -0.43 -15.59
C MET A 379 -8.93 -0.08 -14.26
N CYS A 380 -8.86 -0.97 -13.25
CA CYS A 380 -9.32 -0.66 -11.90
C CYS A 380 -8.50 0.46 -11.23
N MET A 381 -7.17 0.48 -11.42
CA MET A 381 -6.32 1.56 -10.91
C MET A 381 -6.67 2.91 -11.56
N LEU A 382 -6.92 2.95 -12.87
CA LEU A 382 -7.34 4.15 -13.58
C LEU A 382 -8.72 4.64 -13.10
N ALA A 383 -9.68 3.73 -12.94
CA ALA A 383 -11.00 4.04 -12.42
C ALA A 383 -10.93 4.62 -11.00
N PHE A 384 -10.10 4.03 -10.13
CA PHE A 384 -9.90 4.53 -8.79
C PHE A 384 -9.24 5.91 -8.78
N ALA A 385 -8.22 6.13 -9.60
CA ALA A 385 -7.54 7.41 -9.73
C ALA A 385 -8.50 8.52 -10.24
N PHE A 386 -9.38 8.21 -11.19
CA PHE A 386 -10.43 9.10 -11.64
C PHE A 386 -11.38 9.51 -10.50
N LEU A 387 -11.80 8.55 -9.67
CA LEU A 387 -12.66 8.86 -8.50
C LEU A 387 -11.95 9.80 -7.52
N GLN A 388 -10.64 9.61 -7.29
CA GLN A 388 -9.86 10.50 -6.43
C GLN A 388 -9.67 11.89 -7.07
N HIS A 389 -9.47 11.97 -8.38
CA HIS A 389 -9.43 13.23 -9.13
C HIS A 389 -10.72 14.04 -8.92
N ARG A 390 -11.87 13.43 -9.12
CA ARG A 390 -13.18 14.08 -8.89
C ARG A 390 -13.35 14.52 -7.45
N ARG A 391 -13.06 13.64 -6.48
CA ARG A 391 -13.15 13.95 -5.04
C ARG A 391 -12.33 15.18 -4.66
N LEU A 392 -11.11 15.29 -5.19
CA LEU A 392 -10.25 16.46 -4.95
C LEU A 392 -10.79 17.72 -5.61
N GLY A 393 -11.29 17.62 -6.84
CA GLY A 393 -11.94 18.73 -7.54
C GLY A 393 -13.13 19.30 -6.77
N GLU A 394 -14.05 18.45 -6.31
CA GLU A 394 -15.19 18.85 -5.49
C GLU A 394 -14.77 19.51 -4.16
N LYS A 395 -13.74 18.94 -3.50
CA LYS A 395 -13.21 19.50 -2.24
C LYS A 395 -12.64 20.91 -2.45
N ASN A 396 -11.90 21.11 -3.52
CA ASN A 396 -11.31 22.40 -3.87
C ASN A 396 -12.38 23.42 -4.23
N ALA A 397 -13.41 23.03 -4.98
CA ALA A 397 -14.55 23.90 -5.32
C ALA A 397 -15.31 24.35 -4.06
N ARG A 398 -15.62 23.43 -3.13
CA ARG A 398 -16.28 23.76 -1.85
C ARG A 398 -15.43 24.70 -1.00
N ARG A 399 -14.10 24.50 -0.97
CA ARG A 399 -13.18 25.38 -0.23
C ARG A 399 -13.18 26.79 -0.84
N ALA A 400 -13.07 26.92 -2.14
CA ALA A 400 -13.10 28.21 -2.84
C ALA A 400 -14.41 28.98 -2.59
N THR A 401 -15.56 28.27 -2.58
CA THR A 401 -16.87 28.87 -2.28
C THR A 401 -16.93 29.36 -0.83
N ARG A 402 -16.41 28.58 0.12
CA ARG A 402 -16.34 28.95 1.53
C ARG A 402 -15.45 30.18 1.76
N ASP A 403 -14.25 30.18 1.16
CA ASP A 403 -13.30 31.27 1.29
C ASP A 403 -13.87 32.57 0.71
N ARG A 404 -14.60 32.51 -0.43
CA ARG A 404 -15.35 33.64 -0.99
C ARG A 404 -16.48 34.12 -0.07
N ALA A 405 -17.22 33.21 0.53
CA ALA A 405 -18.29 33.56 1.48
C ALA A 405 -17.71 34.25 2.74
N THR A 406 -16.57 33.75 3.25
CA THR A 406 -15.88 34.35 4.40
C THR A 406 -15.31 35.74 4.06
N ALA A 407 -14.73 35.89 2.85
CA ALA A 407 -14.23 37.18 2.38
C ALA A 407 -15.36 38.23 2.17
N ARG A 408 -16.58 37.80 1.80
CA ARG A 408 -17.75 38.65 1.70
C ARG A 408 -18.38 39.06 3.04
N ALA A 409 -18.15 38.21 4.09
CA ALA A 409 -18.72 38.42 5.41
C ALA A 409 -17.84 39.25 6.38
N VAL A 410 -16.65 39.69 5.95
CA VAL A 410 -15.78 40.56 6.76
C VAL A 410 -16.25 42.02 6.58
N PRO A 411 -16.88 42.65 7.60
CA PRO A 411 -17.09 44.11 7.61
C PRO A 411 -15.69 44.75 7.73
N THR A 412 -15.47 45.82 6.97
CA THR A 412 -14.29 46.66 7.11
C THR A 412 -14.22 47.23 8.55
N GLY A 413 -13.45 46.63 9.44
CA GLY A 413 -13.21 47.19 10.77
C GLY A 413 -13.36 46.18 11.89
N SER A 414 -12.38 45.30 12.12
CA SER A 414 -11.94 44.78 13.42
C SER A 414 -10.87 43.69 13.24
N SER A 415 -9.91 43.64 14.15
CA SER A 415 -8.74 42.79 14.19
C SER A 415 -9.05 41.29 14.10
N PRO A 416 -8.16 40.43 13.52
CA PRO A 416 -8.46 39.04 13.26
C PRO A 416 -8.48 38.21 14.55
N PRO A 417 -9.44 37.32 14.73
CA PRO A 417 -9.41 36.32 15.79
C PRO A 417 -8.41 35.21 15.44
N SER A 418 -7.68 34.77 16.46
CA SER A 418 -6.68 33.71 16.41
C SER A 418 -7.21 32.43 15.76
N ALA A 419 -6.43 31.86 14.83
CA ALA A 419 -6.72 30.64 14.12
C ALA A 419 -6.85 29.42 15.04
N ARG A 420 -8.08 28.97 15.30
CA ARG A 420 -8.34 27.63 15.82
C ARG A 420 -8.40 26.65 14.63
N SER A 421 -7.52 25.66 14.68
CA SER A 421 -7.46 24.58 13.70
C SER A 421 -8.75 23.73 13.75
N SER A 422 -9.62 23.90 12.77
CA SER A 422 -10.77 23.04 12.57
C SER A 422 -10.34 21.80 11.77
N HIS A 423 -10.21 20.66 12.46
CA HIS A 423 -10.10 19.36 11.79
C HIS A 423 -11.44 19.01 11.15
N ALA A 424 -11.48 19.01 9.82
CA ALA A 424 -12.65 18.63 9.05
C ALA A 424 -12.98 17.13 9.23
N CYS A 425 -14.23 16.82 9.60
CA CYS A 425 -14.81 15.49 9.45
C CYS A 425 -14.92 15.16 7.97
N TYR A 426 -14.41 14.01 7.54
CA TYR A 426 -14.60 13.51 6.19
C TYR A 426 -16.01 12.95 6.03
N PRO A 427 -16.80 13.43 5.05
CA PRO A 427 -17.96 12.67 4.61
C PRO A 427 -17.44 11.42 3.87
N ALA A 428 -18.07 10.27 4.15
CA ALA A 428 -17.95 9.09 3.32
C ALA A 428 -18.23 9.46 1.85
N LEU A 429 -17.61 8.75 0.91
CA LEU A 429 -18.02 8.80 -0.50
C LEU A 429 -19.55 8.70 -0.54
N PRO A 430 -20.24 9.39 -1.45
CA PRO A 430 -21.68 9.22 -1.57
C PRO A 430 -21.93 7.72 -1.80
N GLN A 431 -22.40 7.05 -0.75
CA GLN A 431 -22.79 5.66 -0.80
C GLN A 431 -23.93 5.56 -1.82
N LEU A 432 -23.71 4.83 -2.89
CA LEU A 432 -24.79 4.22 -3.61
C LEU A 432 -25.49 3.32 -2.61
N ARG A 433 -26.67 3.73 -2.14
CA ARG A 433 -27.48 2.98 -1.19
C ARG A 433 -27.72 1.58 -1.75
N GLN A 434 -27.05 0.59 -1.16
CA GLN A 434 -27.44 -0.81 -1.28
C GLN A 434 -28.09 -1.25 0.03
N PRO A 435 -29.11 -2.11 0.00
CA PRO A 435 -29.75 -2.60 1.20
C PRO A 435 -28.78 -3.47 1.99
N HIS A 436 -28.67 -3.19 3.28
CA HIS A 436 -27.90 -3.95 4.26
C HIS A 436 -28.35 -5.42 4.26
N ARG A 437 -27.48 -6.33 3.83
CA ARG A 437 -27.52 -7.71 4.29
C ARG A 437 -26.64 -7.81 5.54
N THR A 438 -27.29 -7.86 6.68
CA THR A 438 -26.71 -8.23 7.97
C THR A 438 -26.27 -9.68 7.91
N PHE A 439 -24.94 -9.92 7.83
CA PHE A 439 -24.39 -11.21 8.20
C PHE A 439 -24.16 -11.21 9.71
N SER A 440 -25.07 -11.84 10.42
CA SER A 440 -24.91 -12.25 11.81
C SER A 440 -23.84 -13.35 11.86
N THR A 441 -22.68 -13.04 12.39
CA THR A 441 -21.65 -14.03 12.72
C THR A 441 -21.86 -14.44 14.17
N THR A 442 -22.65 -15.48 14.38
CA THR A 442 -22.67 -16.22 15.65
C THR A 442 -21.40 -17.08 15.71
N LEU A 443 -20.47 -16.71 16.55
CA LEU A 443 -19.37 -17.57 16.98
C LEU A 443 -19.96 -18.64 17.91
N ASN A 444 -20.06 -19.88 17.42
CA ASN A 444 -20.15 -21.06 18.28
C ASN A 444 -18.73 -21.52 18.61
N VAL A 445 -18.37 -21.38 19.87
CA VAL A 445 -17.26 -22.09 20.51
C VAL A 445 -17.83 -23.44 20.96
N ALA A 446 -17.30 -24.54 20.46
CA ALA A 446 -17.41 -25.86 21.09
C ALA A 446 -16.24 -26.73 20.60
N GLU A 447 -15.45 -27.19 21.59
CA GLU A 447 -14.48 -28.31 21.70
C GLU A 447 -13.34 -28.40 20.68
#